data_3c2816e368dbf627d4162f4dfa4aa5d2
#
_entry.id   3c2816e368dbf627d4162f4dfa4aa5d2
#
_cell.length_a   1.000
_cell.length_b   1.000
_cell.length_c   1.000
_cell.angle_alpha   90.00
_cell.angle_beta   90.00
_cell.angle_gamma   90.00
#
_symmetry.space_group_name_H-M   'P 1'
#
loop_
_entity.id
_entity.type
_entity.pdbx_description
1 polymer ?
#
loop_
_entity_poly.entity_id
_entity_poly.type
_entity_poly.pdbx_seq_one_letter_code
_entity_poly.pdbx_strand_id
1 'polypeptide(L)'
;MSVQIEIPNSPRKQRVTNWEKYGWLYMRISGPLLIVLIFTHVFVNLFTGEGIKQIDFAFVAGKWADPFWQWWDVSMLWLALIHGTLGMRTIINDYTEKPKLRTSLVGTLWSVSGALILLGTLVVFTFDPCPATADPNLLPSFCEAIASN
;
A
#
# COMPACT_ATOMS: atom_id res chain seq x y z
N MET A 1 34.23 13.31 -49.77
CA MET A 1 33.11 12.49 -49.24
C MET A 1 32.53 13.27 -48.08
N SER A 2 31.45 14.01 -48.34
CA SER A 2 30.76 14.80 -47.28
C SER A 2 29.72 13.91 -46.63
N VAL A 3 29.94 13.60 -45.34
CA VAL A 3 28.96 12.91 -44.53
C VAL A 3 27.81 13.87 -44.25
N GLN A 4 26.67 13.66 -44.87
CA GLN A 4 25.44 14.37 -44.56
C GLN A 4 24.89 13.77 -43.27
N ILE A 5 25.01 14.51 -42.18
CA ILE A 5 24.33 14.19 -40.94
C ILE A 5 22.87 14.60 -41.12
N GLU A 6 21.98 13.64 -41.39
CA GLU A 6 20.55 13.87 -41.32
C GLU A 6 20.18 14.21 -39.89
N ILE A 7 19.92 15.49 -39.67
CA ILE A 7 19.29 15.94 -38.42
C ILE A 7 17.84 15.47 -38.45
N PRO A 8 17.38 14.59 -37.55
CA PRO A 8 15.99 14.16 -37.55
C PRO A 8 15.07 15.38 -37.40
N ASN A 9 14.28 15.64 -38.42
CA ASN A 9 13.31 16.73 -38.45
C ASN A 9 12.35 16.58 -37.25
N SER A 10 12.35 17.61 -36.41
CA SER A 10 11.29 17.99 -35.48
C SER A 10 11.07 17.06 -34.28
N PRO A 11 11.16 17.59 -33.06
CA PRO A 11 10.61 16.87 -31.93
C PRO A 11 9.12 16.66 -32.19
N ARG A 12 8.75 15.43 -32.52
CA ARG A 12 7.37 14.99 -32.38
C ARG A 12 6.91 15.54 -31.04
N LYS A 13 5.96 16.49 -31.04
CA LYS A 13 5.21 16.86 -29.85
C LYS A 13 4.50 15.59 -29.38
N GLN A 14 5.24 14.71 -28.72
CA GLN A 14 4.65 13.67 -27.92
C GLN A 14 3.87 14.43 -26.85
N ARG A 15 2.58 14.40 -26.97
CA ARG A 15 1.66 14.62 -25.88
C ARG A 15 1.88 13.44 -24.93
N VAL A 16 3.08 13.36 -24.37
CA VAL A 16 3.41 12.42 -23.29
C VAL A 16 2.57 12.93 -22.14
N THR A 17 1.48 12.25 -21.89
CA THR A 17 0.80 12.36 -20.62
C THR A 17 1.90 12.22 -19.57
N ASN A 18 2.07 13.22 -18.70
CA ASN A 18 3.17 13.31 -17.74
C ASN A 18 3.11 12.20 -16.67
N TRP A 19 2.48 11.06 -16.97
CA TRP A 19 2.25 9.94 -16.07
C TRP A 19 3.55 9.31 -15.58
N GLU A 20 4.54 9.19 -16.44
CA GLU A 20 5.87 8.68 -16.06
C GLU A 20 6.59 9.63 -15.11
N LYS A 21 6.45 10.95 -15.33
CA LYS A 21 6.98 11.96 -14.42
C LYS A 21 6.33 11.88 -13.03
N TYR A 22 5.02 11.71 -12.98
CA TYR A 22 4.31 11.56 -11.70
C TYR A 22 4.66 10.24 -11.00
N GLY A 23 4.80 9.14 -11.75
CA GLY A 23 5.28 7.87 -11.23
C GLY A 23 6.68 7.96 -10.65
N TRP A 24 7.59 8.64 -11.36
CA TRP A 24 8.94 8.88 -10.89
C TRP A 24 8.99 9.74 -9.60
N LEU A 25 8.20 10.82 -9.57
CA LEU A 25 8.11 11.67 -8.38
C LEU A 25 7.52 10.91 -7.19
N TYR A 26 6.44 10.16 -7.43
CA TYR A 26 5.81 9.32 -6.42
C TYR A 26 6.80 8.33 -5.80
N MET A 27 7.58 7.61 -6.61
CA MET A 27 8.58 6.65 -6.14
C MET A 27 9.62 7.29 -5.23
N ARG A 28 10.04 8.52 -5.52
CA ARG A 28 11.02 9.26 -4.71
C ARG A 28 10.47 9.76 -3.38
N ILE A 29 9.19 10.16 -3.34
CA ILE A 29 8.56 10.66 -2.12
C ILE A 29 8.05 9.50 -1.25
N SER A 30 7.40 8.51 -1.86
CA SER A 30 6.81 7.40 -1.12
C SER A 30 7.83 6.49 -0.44
N GLY A 31 9.05 6.35 -0.99
CA GLY A 31 10.10 5.55 -0.38
C GLY A 31 10.50 6.02 1.02
N PRO A 32 10.99 7.25 1.19
CA PRO A 32 11.32 7.80 2.52
C PRO A 32 10.12 7.84 3.47
N LEU A 33 8.92 8.17 2.94
CA LEU A 33 7.70 8.19 3.74
C LEU A 33 7.34 6.80 4.27
N LEU A 34 7.46 5.76 3.42
CA LEU A 34 7.24 4.37 3.84
C LEU A 34 8.25 3.92 4.91
N ILE A 35 9.50 4.34 4.81
CA ILE A 35 10.50 4.05 5.84
C ILE A 35 10.00 4.56 7.19
N VAL A 36 9.59 5.82 7.28
CA VAL A 36 9.07 6.40 8.53
C VAL A 36 7.83 5.66 9.02
N LEU A 37 6.86 5.42 8.14
CA LEU A 37 5.61 4.74 8.50
C LEU A 37 5.84 3.31 9.00
N ILE A 38 6.67 2.54 8.29
CA ILE A 38 6.95 1.13 8.62
C ILE A 38 7.74 1.04 9.93
N PHE A 39 8.80 1.85 10.10
CA PHE A 39 9.57 1.83 11.34
C PHE A 39 8.73 2.25 12.54
N THR A 40 7.88 3.27 12.41
CA THR A 40 6.95 3.66 13.48
C THR A 40 5.96 2.54 13.77
N HIS A 41 5.38 1.91 12.74
CA HIS A 41 4.47 0.77 12.90
C HIS A 41 5.14 -0.39 13.64
N VAL A 42 6.34 -0.79 13.22
CA VAL A 42 7.13 -1.86 13.87
C VAL A 42 7.47 -1.47 15.29
N PHE A 43 7.92 -0.24 15.52
CA PHE A 43 8.28 0.24 16.87
C PHE A 43 7.09 0.16 17.83
N VAL A 44 5.94 0.70 17.41
CA VAL A 44 4.73 0.69 18.25
C VAL A 44 4.22 -0.72 18.50
N ASN A 45 4.33 -1.64 17.53
CA ASN A 45 3.81 -3.00 17.72
C ASN A 45 4.75 -3.95 18.43
N LEU A 46 6.06 -3.77 18.32
CA LEU A 46 7.05 -4.72 18.86
C LEU A 46 7.82 -4.21 20.06
N PHE A 47 7.99 -2.89 20.20
CA PHE A 47 8.86 -2.32 21.24
C PHE A 47 8.10 -1.58 22.34
N THR A 48 6.78 -1.35 22.19
CA THR A 48 5.94 -0.79 23.26
C THR A 48 5.16 -1.90 23.94
N GLY A 49 4.87 -1.73 25.25
CA GLY A 49 4.14 -2.72 26.03
C GLY A 49 4.89 -4.04 26.21
N GLU A 50 4.20 -5.17 26.05
CA GLU A 50 4.76 -6.51 26.18
C GLU A 50 5.41 -7.05 24.90
N GLY A 51 5.56 -6.19 23.88
CA GLY A 51 6.18 -6.53 22.61
C GLY A 51 5.39 -7.58 21.83
N ILE A 52 6.09 -8.54 21.22
CA ILE A 52 5.47 -9.55 20.36
C ILE A 52 4.41 -10.41 21.07
N LYS A 53 4.46 -10.52 22.39
CA LYS A 53 3.53 -11.33 23.19
C LYS A 53 2.14 -10.72 23.30
N GLN A 54 2.02 -9.40 23.11
CA GLN A 54 0.74 -8.70 23.14
C GLN A 54 0.01 -8.70 21.80
N ILE A 55 0.65 -9.16 20.69
CA ILE A 55 0.05 -9.16 19.37
C ILE A 55 -0.96 -10.30 19.28
N ASP A 56 -2.14 -10.05 19.79
CA ASP A 56 -3.30 -10.92 19.68
C ASP A 56 -4.46 -10.19 18.99
N PHE A 57 -5.59 -10.86 18.88
CA PHE A 57 -6.79 -10.29 18.27
C PHE A 57 -7.26 -9.03 19.03
N ALA A 58 -7.24 -9.05 20.35
CA ALA A 58 -7.70 -7.94 21.19
C ALA A 58 -6.84 -6.69 20.99
N PHE A 59 -5.54 -6.85 20.85
CA PHE A 59 -4.61 -5.76 20.58
C PHE A 59 -4.88 -5.09 19.23
N VAL A 60 -5.03 -5.89 18.17
CA VAL A 60 -5.32 -5.36 16.82
C VAL A 60 -6.71 -4.70 16.78
N ALA A 61 -7.70 -5.35 17.36
CA ALA A 61 -9.07 -4.86 17.43
C ALA A 61 -9.15 -3.53 18.23
N GLY A 62 -8.45 -3.44 19.35
CA GLY A 62 -8.37 -2.22 20.16
C GLY A 62 -7.70 -1.06 19.41
N LYS A 63 -6.67 -1.33 18.61
CA LYS A 63 -6.07 -0.30 17.74
C LYS A 63 -7.04 0.19 16.69
N TRP A 64 -7.77 -0.70 16.03
CA TRP A 64 -8.72 -0.32 14.99
C TRP A 64 -10.03 0.28 15.52
N ALA A 65 -10.26 0.24 16.83
CA ALA A 65 -11.30 1.06 17.46
C ALA A 65 -10.96 2.56 17.43
N ASP A 66 -9.69 2.93 17.29
CA ASP A 66 -9.24 4.32 17.14
C ASP A 66 -9.06 4.66 15.66
N PRO A 67 -9.81 5.65 15.12
CA PRO A 67 -9.73 6.09 13.72
C PRO A 67 -8.32 6.51 13.28
N PHE A 68 -7.49 7.01 14.19
CA PHE A 68 -6.10 7.38 13.87
C PHE A 68 -5.31 6.18 13.35
N TRP A 69 -5.39 5.03 14.03
CA TRP A 69 -4.68 3.81 13.62
C TRP A 69 -5.27 3.19 12.35
N GLN A 70 -6.57 3.27 12.15
CA GLN A 70 -7.19 2.85 10.89
C GLN A 70 -6.62 3.62 9.69
N TRP A 71 -6.58 4.95 9.78
CA TRP A 71 -6.02 5.78 8.71
C TRP A 71 -4.52 5.59 8.54
N TRP A 72 -3.79 5.34 9.63
CA TRP A 72 -2.37 5.03 9.59
C TRP A 72 -2.10 3.76 8.77
N ASP A 73 -2.78 2.67 9.11
CA ASP A 73 -2.60 1.37 8.46
C ASP A 73 -3.07 1.38 7.00
N VAL A 74 -4.20 2.01 6.70
CA VAL A 74 -4.68 2.20 5.32
C VAL A 74 -3.70 3.03 4.49
N SER A 75 -3.16 4.11 5.04
CA SER A 75 -2.17 4.94 4.33
C SER A 75 -0.91 4.14 4.01
N MET A 76 -0.43 3.35 4.95
CA MET A 76 0.72 2.46 4.76
C MET A 76 0.43 1.37 3.70
N LEU A 77 -0.76 0.75 3.74
CA LEU A 77 -1.22 -0.22 2.75
C LEU A 77 -1.20 0.35 1.33
N TRP A 78 -1.81 1.52 1.13
CA TRP A 78 -1.89 2.17 -0.18
C TRP A 78 -0.51 2.57 -0.69
N LEU A 79 0.28 3.24 0.15
CA LEU A 79 1.62 3.67 -0.23
C LEU A 79 2.51 2.49 -0.59
N ALA A 80 2.49 1.41 0.22
CA ALA A 80 3.32 0.24 -0.01
C ALA A 80 2.92 -0.51 -1.28
N LEU A 81 1.61 -0.74 -1.51
CA LEU A 81 1.14 -1.47 -2.69
C LEU A 81 1.37 -0.68 -3.98
N ILE A 82 1.11 0.63 -4.00
CA ILE A 82 1.36 1.44 -5.19
C ILE A 82 2.86 1.58 -5.45
N HIS A 83 3.67 1.79 -4.41
CA HIS A 83 5.14 1.87 -4.53
C HIS A 83 5.70 0.55 -5.06
N GLY A 84 5.32 -0.57 -4.45
CA GLY A 84 5.76 -1.90 -4.89
C GLY A 84 5.31 -2.25 -6.31
N THR A 85 4.08 -1.88 -6.69
CA THR A 85 3.55 -2.09 -8.04
C THR A 85 4.34 -1.30 -9.08
N LEU A 86 4.66 -0.03 -8.82
CA LEU A 86 5.46 0.79 -9.73
C LEU A 86 6.90 0.28 -9.82
N GLY A 87 7.50 -0.13 -8.70
CA GLY A 87 8.83 -0.73 -8.69
C GLY A 87 8.88 -2.05 -9.45
N MET A 88 7.93 -2.96 -9.21
CA MET A 88 7.84 -4.24 -9.90
C MET A 88 7.57 -4.06 -11.40
N ARG A 89 6.72 -3.08 -11.78
CA ARG A 89 6.49 -2.73 -13.19
C ARG A 89 7.80 -2.36 -13.90
N THR A 90 8.67 -1.61 -13.23
CA THR A 90 9.99 -1.25 -13.80
C THR A 90 10.81 -2.50 -14.04
N ILE A 91 10.92 -3.39 -13.07
CA ILE A 91 11.64 -4.67 -13.20
C ILE A 91 11.06 -5.51 -14.35
N ILE A 92 9.74 -5.65 -14.44
CA ILE A 92 9.09 -6.40 -15.53
C ILE A 92 9.44 -5.80 -16.89
N ASN A 93 9.44 -4.48 -17.01
CA ASN A 93 9.77 -3.80 -18.26
C ASN A 93 11.23 -3.99 -18.68
N ASP A 94 12.14 -4.04 -17.71
CA ASP A 94 13.58 -4.15 -17.97
C ASP A 94 13.99 -5.61 -18.32
N TYR A 95 13.35 -6.60 -17.69
CA TYR A 95 13.74 -8.00 -17.83
C TYR A 95 12.86 -8.83 -18.78
N THR A 96 11.69 -8.31 -19.20
CA THR A 96 10.77 -9.06 -20.05
C THR A 96 10.85 -8.60 -21.49
N GLU A 97 11.51 -9.40 -22.37
CA GLU A 97 11.66 -9.12 -23.80
C GLU A 97 10.36 -9.31 -24.60
N LYS A 98 9.56 -10.34 -24.24
CA LYS A 98 8.34 -10.68 -24.99
C LYS A 98 7.19 -9.72 -24.68
N PRO A 99 6.70 -8.92 -25.66
CA PRO A 99 5.71 -7.87 -25.41
C PRO A 99 4.38 -8.39 -24.84
N LYS A 100 3.91 -9.56 -25.31
CA LYS A 100 2.66 -10.18 -24.80
C LYS A 100 2.79 -10.59 -23.32
N LEU A 101 3.92 -11.22 -22.97
CA LEU A 101 4.20 -11.63 -21.59
C LEU A 101 4.31 -10.40 -20.67
N ARG A 102 5.03 -9.36 -21.11
CA ARG A 102 5.15 -8.10 -20.36
C ARG A 102 3.79 -7.47 -20.09
N THR A 103 2.93 -7.34 -21.10
CA THR A 103 1.58 -6.79 -20.92
C THR A 103 0.73 -7.62 -19.97
N SER A 104 0.81 -8.96 -20.05
CA SER A 104 0.09 -9.85 -19.13
C SER A 104 0.58 -9.70 -17.70
N LEU A 105 1.90 -9.70 -17.48
CA LEU A 105 2.48 -9.56 -16.13
C LEU A 105 2.13 -8.21 -15.51
N VAL A 106 2.24 -7.11 -16.27
CA VAL A 106 1.90 -5.78 -15.77
C VAL A 106 0.38 -5.68 -15.50
N GLY A 107 -0.46 -6.25 -16.36
CA GLY A 107 -1.91 -6.29 -16.14
C GLY A 107 -2.28 -7.07 -14.88
N THR A 108 -1.71 -8.27 -14.70
CA THR A 108 -1.92 -9.08 -13.49
C THR A 108 -1.45 -8.34 -12.24
N LEU A 109 -0.27 -7.72 -12.29
CA LEU A 109 0.28 -6.95 -11.18
C LEU A 109 -0.67 -5.83 -10.73
N TRP A 110 -1.19 -5.03 -11.66
CA TRP A 110 -2.16 -3.97 -11.33
C TRP A 110 -3.49 -4.52 -10.83
N SER A 111 -3.98 -5.62 -11.39
CA SER A 111 -5.22 -6.25 -10.96
C SER A 111 -5.11 -6.79 -9.53
N VAL A 112 -4.02 -7.50 -9.22
CA VAL A 112 -3.77 -8.03 -7.88
C VAL A 112 -3.59 -6.90 -6.86
N SER A 113 -2.77 -5.90 -7.18
CA SER A 113 -2.56 -4.75 -6.29
C SER A 113 -3.85 -3.98 -6.03
N GLY A 114 -4.66 -3.75 -7.07
CA GLY A 114 -5.96 -3.09 -6.93
C GLY A 114 -6.94 -3.89 -6.07
N ALA A 115 -6.99 -5.21 -6.25
CA ALA A 115 -7.81 -6.09 -5.42
C ALA A 115 -7.36 -6.06 -3.95
N LEU A 116 -6.04 -6.11 -3.68
CA LEU A 116 -5.49 -6.05 -2.33
C LEU A 116 -5.77 -4.70 -1.65
N ILE A 117 -5.64 -3.59 -2.37
CA ILE A 117 -5.99 -2.26 -1.86
C ILE A 117 -7.47 -2.21 -1.48
N LEU A 118 -8.34 -2.68 -2.38
CA LEU A 118 -9.78 -2.68 -2.16
C LEU A 118 -10.15 -3.54 -0.95
N LEU A 119 -9.70 -4.79 -0.92
CA LEU A 119 -10.00 -5.73 0.16
C LEU A 119 -9.43 -5.27 1.50
N GLY A 120 -8.17 -4.82 1.53
CA GLY A 120 -7.54 -4.33 2.75
C GLY A 120 -8.23 -3.09 3.30
N THR A 121 -8.59 -2.13 2.44
CA THR A 121 -9.35 -0.96 2.84
C THR A 121 -10.73 -1.35 3.38
N LEU A 122 -11.42 -2.26 2.70
CA LEU A 122 -12.73 -2.73 3.11
C LEU A 122 -12.63 -3.41 4.49
N VAL A 123 -11.67 -4.29 4.69
CA VAL A 123 -11.47 -4.96 5.99
C VAL A 123 -11.26 -3.95 7.11
N VAL A 124 -10.37 -2.97 6.94
CA VAL A 124 -10.05 -1.99 8.00
C VAL A 124 -11.28 -1.17 8.41
N PHE A 125 -12.12 -0.75 7.45
CA PHE A 125 -13.28 0.11 7.73
C PHE A 125 -14.57 -0.63 8.02
N THR A 126 -14.68 -1.92 7.69
CA THR A 126 -15.88 -2.72 7.99
C THR A 126 -15.68 -3.66 9.19
N PHE A 127 -14.45 -3.74 9.70
CA PHE A 127 -14.16 -4.56 10.86
C PHE A 127 -14.81 -3.98 12.11
N ASP A 128 -15.71 -4.76 12.72
CA ASP A 128 -16.32 -4.43 14.00
C ASP A 128 -15.59 -5.22 15.11
N PRO A 129 -14.84 -4.56 15.99
CA PRO A 129 -14.11 -5.22 17.07
C PRO A 129 -15.04 -5.75 18.17
N CYS A 130 -16.28 -5.24 18.25
CA CYS A 130 -17.24 -5.57 19.32
C CYS A 130 -18.61 -5.91 18.75
N PRO A 131 -18.74 -6.98 17.94
CA PRO A 131 -20.02 -7.29 17.31
C PRO A 131 -21.07 -7.68 18.36
N ALA A 132 -22.24 -7.06 18.27
CA ALA A 132 -23.36 -7.27 19.21
C ALA A 132 -23.87 -8.71 19.28
N THR A 133 -23.52 -9.53 18.29
CA THR A 133 -23.92 -10.94 18.19
C THR A 133 -22.91 -11.92 18.77
N ALA A 134 -21.74 -11.46 19.21
CA ALA A 134 -20.70 -12.30 19.76
C ALA A 134 -21.00 -12.68 21.23
N ASP A 135 -20.50 -13.84 21.68
CA ASP A 135 -20.57 -14.23 23.09
C ASP A 135 -19.77 -13.24 23.94
N PRO A 136 -20.39 -12.60 24.97
CA PRO A 136 -19.71 -11.62 25.83
C PRO A 136 -18.42 -12.14 26.46
N ASN A 137 -18.33 -13.45 26.74
CA ASN A 137 -17.14 -14.06 27.33
C ASN A 137 -15.96 -14.19 26.37
N LEU A 138 -16.19 -14.03 25.08
CA LEU A 138 -15.17 -14.08 24.02
C LEU A 138 -14.75 -12.69 23.55
N LEU A 139 -15.47 -11.65 23.98
CA LEU A 139 -15.15 -10.27 23.61
C LEU A 139 -13.97 -9.74 24.44
N PRO A 140 -13.10 -8.92 23.83
CA PRO A 140 -12.06 -8.20 24.54
C PRO A 140 -12.65 -7.28 25.63
N SER A 141 -11.93 -7.10 26.73
CA SER A 141 -12.39 -6.29 27.87
C SER A 141 -12.69 -4.82 27.53
N PHE A 142 -12.10 -4.28 26.46
CA PHE A 142 -12.40 -2.92 26.01
C PHE A 142 -13.82 -2.79 25.40
N CYS A 143 -14.44 -3.89 24.97
CA CYS A 143 -15.81 -3.85 24.44
C CYS A 143 -16.84 -3.49 25.50
N GLU A 144 -16.62 -3.85 26.75
CA GLU A 144 -17.48 -3.45 27.87
C GLU A 144 -17.46 -1.93 28.09
N ALA A 145 -16.27 -1.31 27.94
CA ALA A 145 -16.09 0.13 28.06
C ALA A 145 -16.76 0.90 26.90
N ILE A 146 -16.82 0.33 25.69
CA ILE A 146 -17.51 0.94 24.53
C ILE A 146 -19.03 0.85 24.69
N ALA A 147 -19.55 -0.26 25.22
CA ALA A 147 -20.98 -0.47 25.40
C ALA A 147 -21.59 0.39 26.53
N SER A 148 -20.77 0.92 27.44
CA SER A 148 -21.19 1.75 28.57
C SER A 148 -21.27 3.27 28.26
N ASN A 149 -20.84 3.71 27.07
CA ASN A 149 -20.92 5.09 26.59
C ASN A 149 -22.01 5.27 25.53
#